data_47685d660eb34b4cf9fd278ee9d5a8a0
#
_entry.id   47685d660eb34b4cf9fd278ee9d5a8a0
#
_cell.length_a   1.000
_cell.length_b   1.000
_cell.length_c   1.000
_cell.angle_alpha   90.00
_cell.angle_beta   90.00
_cell.angle_gamma   90.00
#
_symmetry.space_group_name_H-M   'P 1'
#
loop_
_entity.id
_entity.type
_entity.pdbx_description
1 polymer ?
#
loop_
_entity_poly.entity_id
_entity_poly.type
_entity_poly.pdbx_seq_one_letter_code
_entity_poly.pdbx_strand_id
1 'polypeptide(L)'
;MPEDSLVWVSGEADQRIVAYRTDGAPAHRELAVPPALGRSAITPNYGFEALGYDRESETFWTVTENALKADGRVAEPGAGHGVYLRLQSFGRDGLPRASYAYPLDMPVSEAKGEQYAFGVVAIWPQEGGRLWVMEREFNVPERRLKARTLMKIYEVVPGSGTALPEKPPSEWLSSYALKKEPVAAFSTRMRLVRPNLANYEGLCEGSRLADGRRTWLLVSDSQGGYGNRLCHLRDWIRVCVSPKVK
;
A
#
# COMPACT_ATOMS: atom_id res chain seq x y z
N MET A 1 21.18 -18.38 6.25
CA MET A 1 21.48 -16.95 6.31
C MET A 1 20.50 -16.31 7.25
N PRO A 2 20.91 -15.40 8.15
CA PRO A 2 19.96 -14.63 8.95
C PRO A 2 19.04 -13.84 8.02
N GLU A 3 17.74 -13.78 8.32
CA GLU A 3 16.76 -13.05 7.50
C GLU A 3 17.02 -11.55 7.41
N ASP A 4 17.77 -10.99 8.36
CA ASP A 4 18.23 -9.60 8.37
C ASP A 4 19.15 -9.23 7.19
N SER A 5 19.59 -10.21 6.39
CA SER A 5 20.43 -9.99 5.19
C SER A 5 19.68 -10.18 3.87
N LEU A 6 18.34 -10.32 3.90
CA LEU A 6 17.52 -10.45 2.71
C LEU A 6 16.67 -9.21 2.48
N VAL A 7 16.54 -8.86 1.20
CA VAL A 7 15.61 -7.84 0.72
C VAL A 7 14.47 -8.56 0.00
N TRP A 8 13.26 -8.41 0.49
CA TRP A 8 12.07 -8.95 -0.13
C TRP A 8 11.44 -7.91 -1.05
N VAL A 9 11.10 -8.33 -2.26
CA VAL A 9 10.56 -7.47 -3.31
C VAL A 9 9.25 -8.06 -3.82
N SER A 10 8.19 -7.26 -3.80
CA SER A 10 6.92 -7.55 -4.47
C SER A 10 6.95 -7.04 -5.90
N GLY A 11 6.52 -7.87 -6.84
CA GLY A 11 6.43 -7.52 -8.25
C GLY A 11 4.99 -7.31 -8.68
N GLU A 12 4.65 -6.10 -9.12
CA GLU A 12 3.31 -5.76 -9.58
C GLU A 12 2.94 -6.54 -10.85
N ALA A 13 3.85 -6.65 -11.80
CA ALA A 13 3.58 -7.24 -13.10
C ALA A 13 3.47 -8.77 -13.08
N ASP A 14 4.23 -9.44 -12.23
CA ASP A 14 4.29 -10.90 -12.16
C ASP A 14 3.59 -11.50 -10.93
N GLN A 15 3.18 -10.64 -9.98
CA GLN A 15 2.53 -11.02 -8.71
C GLN A 15 3.36 -12.00 -7.88
N ARG A 16 4.68 -11.85 -7.93
CA ARG A 16 5.62 -12.63 -7.14
C ARG A 16 6.18 -11.79 -6.00
N ILE A 17 6.53 -12.45 -4.91
CA ILE A 17 7.24 -11.84 -3.79
C ILE A 17 8.48 -12.68 -3.56
N VAL A 18 9.63 -12.14 -3.96
CA VAL A 18 10.90 -12.86 -4.03
C VAL A 18 11.96 -12.19 -3.16
N ALA A 19 12.89 -13.00 -2.64
CA ALA A 19 13.99 -12.52 -1.83
C ALA A 19 15.28 -12.40 -2.63
N TYR A 20 15.99 -11.33 -2.36
CA TYR A 20 17.34 -11.06 -2.85
C TYR A 20 18.30 -10.90 -1.67
N ARG A 21 19.54 -11.17 -1.90
CA ARG A 21 20.63 -10.81 -1.00
C ARG A 21 20.91 -9.32 -1.09
N THR A 22 21.56 -8.76 -0.11
CA THR A 22 21.92 -7.33 -0.09
C THR A 22 22.92 -6.92 -1.19
N ASP A 23 23.59 -7.90 -1.82
CA ASP A 23 24.43 -7.69 -3.00
C ASP A 23 23.62 -7.76 -4.33
N GLY A 24 22.30 -7.93 -4.26
CA GLY A 24 21.40 -8.02 -5.40
C GLY A 24 21.27 -9.43 -6.01
N ALA A 25 22.01 -10.42 -5.52
CA ALA A 25 21.90 -11.78 -6.02
C ALA A 25 20.59 -12.45 -5.56
N PRO A 26 19.93 -13.28 -6.41
CA PRO A 26 18.74 -14.04 -6.00
C PRO A 26 19.03 -14.93 -4.78
N ALA A 27 18.14 -14.89 -3.80
CA ALA A 27 18.23 -15.75 -2.63
C ALA A 27 17.52 -17.11 -2.80
N HIS A 28 16.87 -17.34 -3.96
CA HIS A 28 16.08 -18.52 -4.27
C HIS A 28 15.00 -18.83 -3.24
N ARG A 29 14.41 -17.78 -2.68
CA ARG A 29 13.27 -17.83 -1.76
C ARG A 29 12.15 -16.94 -2.31
N GLU A 30 10.93 -17.45 -2.20
CA GLU A 30 9.72 -16.68 -2.57
C GLU A 30 8.57 -17.05 -1.65
N LEU A 31 7.58 -16.16 -1.55
CA LEU A 31 6.33 -16.48 -0.89
C LEU A 31 5.43 -17.25 -1.85
N ALA A 32 4.78 -18.29 -1.35
CA ALA A 32 3.86 -19.12 -2.13
C ALA A 32 2.53 -18.40 -2.34
N VAL A 33 2.50 -17.45 -3.27
CA VAL A 33 1.30 -16.64 -3.56
C VAL A 33 0.16 -17.56 -4.01
N PRO A 34 -1.01 -17.54 -3.33
CA PRO A 34 -2.17 -18.32 -3.73
C PRO A 34 -2.63 -17.97 -5.15
N PRO A 35 -3.10 -18.93 -5.97
CA PRO A 35 -3.58 -18.67 -7.33
C PRO A 35 -4.65 -17.59 -7.42
N ALA A 36 -5.48 -17.46 -6.37
CA ALA A 36 -6.51 -16.41 -6.26
C ALA A 36 -5.95 -14.98 -6.17
N LEU A 37 -4.66 -14.82 -5.87
CA LEU A 37 -3.93 -13.55 -5.82
C LEU A 37 -2.88 -13.45 -6.95
N GLY A 38 -2.76 -14.47 -7.79
CA GLY A 38 -1.77 -14.52 -8.85
C GLY A 38 -2.09 -13.60 -10.03
N ARG A 39 -1.17 -13.55 -10.99
CA ARG A 39 -1.22 -12.64 -12.15
C ARG A 39 -2.55 -12.66 -12.93
N SER A 40 -3.20 -13.79 -13.07
CA SER A 40 -4.50 -13.90 -13.78
C SER A 40 -5.66 -13.27 -13.02
N ALA A 41 -5.54 -13.14 -11.70
CA ALA A 41 -6.59 -12.63 -10.82
C ALA A 41 -6.61 -11.10 -10.72
N ILE A 42 -5.49 -10.42 -11.00
CA ILE A 42 -5.40 -8.97 -10.89
C ILE A 42 -5.97 -8.25 -12.12
N THR A 43 -6.49 -7.05 -11.90
CA THR A 43 -6.67 -6.07 -12.97
C THR A 43 -5.28 -5.49 -13.32
N PRO A 44 -4.93 -5.33 -14.62
CA PRO A 44 -3.63 -4.77 -14.99
C PRO A 44 -3.32 -3.47 -14.26
N ASN A 45 -2.07 -3.30 -13.81
CA ASN A 45 -1.56 -2.16 -13.03
C ASN A 45 -2.19 -1.97 -11.65
N TYR A 46 -2.77 -3.03 -11.06
CA TYR A 46 -3.31 -3.03 -9.70
C TYR A 46 -2.82 -4.26 -8.92
N GLY A 47 -1.56 -4.60 -9.11
CA GLY A 47 -0.92 -5.74 -8.47
C GLY A 47 -0.43 -5.49 -7.05
N PHE A 48 0.58 -6.26 -6.62
CA PHE A 48 1.21 -6.07 -5.33
C PHE A 48 2.14 -4.86 -5.34
N GLU A 49 1.77 -3.80 -4.66
CA GLU A 49 2.66 -2.67 -4.36
C GLU A 49 3.10 -2.68 -2.89
N ALA A 50 2.25 -3.17 -2.01
CA ALA A 50 2.45 -3.14 -0.57
C ALA A 50 3.01 -4.46 -0.04
N LEU A 51 4.15 -4.39 0.65
CA LEU A 51 4.76 -5.52 1.35
C LEU A 51 5.31 -5.07 2.69
N GLY A 52 4.89 -5.72 3.78
CA GLY A 52 5.39 -5.48 5.12
C GLY A 52 5.82 -6.77 5.81
N TYR A 53 6.84 -6.70 6.66
CA TYR A 53 7.28 -7.82 7.49
C TYR A 53 7.21 -7.45 8.96
N ASP A 54 6.37 -8.16 9.69
CA ASP A 54 6.27 -8.08 11.14
C ASP A 54 7.33 -8.98 11.77
N ARG A 55 8.32 -8.37 12.41
CA ARG A 55 9.42 -9.08 13.05
C ARG A 55 9.00 -9.82 14.32
N GLU A 56 7.99 -9.30 15.03
CA GLU A 56 7.51 -9.91 16.28
C GLU A 56 6.80 -11.24 16.02
N SER A 57 5.90 -11.26 15.03
CA SER A 57 5.14 -12.46 14.65
C SER A 57 5.80 -13.26 13.50
N GLU A 58 6.94 -12.81 12.97
CA GLU A 58 7.61 -13.38 11.79
C GLU A 58 6.66 -13.56 10.59
N THR A 59 5.80 -12.56 10.35
CA THR A 59 4.72 -12.62 9.37
C THR A 59 4.92 -11.58 8.27
N PHE A 60 4.84 -12.00 7.02
CA PHE A 60 4.73 -11.09 5.88
C PHE A 60 3.27 -10.73 5.63
N TRP A 61 3.04 -9.49 5.23
CA TRP A 61 1.74 -8.94 4.88
C TRP A 61 1.80 -8.29 3.52
N THR A 62 0.82 -8.57 2.67
CA THR A 62 0.66 -7.94 1.37
C THR A 62 -0.81 -7.76 1.02
N VAL A 63 -1.07 -6.91 0.06
CA VAL A 63 -2.39 -6.65 -0.51
C VAL A 63 -2.22 -6.13 -1.93
N THR A 64 -3.18 -6.39 -2.82
CA THR A 64 -3.19 -5.75 -4.14
C THR A 64 -3.53 -4.27 -4.03
N GLU A 65 -3.06 -3.45 -4.94
CA GLU A 65 -3.37 -2.02 -4.95
C GLU A 65 -4.88 -1.77 -5.00
N ASN A 66 -5.60 -2.53 -5.84
CA ASN A 66 -7.05 -2.41 -5.99
C ASN A 66 -7.72 -3.80 -6.08
N ALA A 67 -9.03 -3.84 -6.35
CA ALA A 67 -9.81 -5.06 -6.35
C ALA A 67 -9.30 -6.14 -7.32
N LEU A 68 -9.33 -7.39 -6.88
CA LEU A 68 -9.18 -8.54 -7.75
C LEU A 68 -10.37 -8.65 -8.70
N LYS A 69 -10.17 -9.21 -9.89
CA LYS A 69 -11.24 -9.43 -10.88
C LYS A 69 -12.43 -10.24 -10.33
N ALA A 70 -12.13 -11.21 -9.45
CA ALA A 70 -13.15 -12.04 -8.82
C ALA A 70 -13.93 -11.32 -7.71
N ASP A 71 -13.38 -10.25 -7.14
CA ASP A 71 -13.96 -9.53 -6.00
C ASP A 71 -14.76 -8.30 -6.44
N GLY A 72 -14.79 -8.01 -7.73
CA GLY A 72 -15.62 -6.94 -8.28
C GLY A 72 -14.86 -5.93 -9.14
N ARG A 73 -15.44 -4.74 -9.25
CA ARG A 73 -14.87 -3.64 -10.04
C ARG A 73 -13.88 -2.85 -9.19
N VAL A 74 -12.85 -2.32 -9.84
CA VAL A 74 -11.89 -1.43 -9.19
C VAL A 74 -12.56 -0.18 -8.62
N ALA A 75 -12.01 0.34 -7.52
CA ALA A 75 -12.41 1.62 -6.97
C ALA A 75 -11.96 2.74 -7.89
N GLU A 76 -12.92 3.54 -8.35
CA GLU A 76 -12.67 4.69 -9.21
C GLU A 76 -13.70 5.80 -9.00
N PRO A 77 -13.40 7.04 -9.38
CA PRO A 77 -14.34 8.15 -9.25
C PRO A 77 -15.70 7.84 -9.89
N GLY A 78 -16.78 8.13 -9.16
CA GLY A 78 -18.15 7.91 -9.64
C GLY A 78 -18.62 6.46 -9.62
N ALA A 79 -17.80 5.49 -9.20
CA ALA A 79 -18.19 4.08 -9.20
C ALA A 79 -19.34 3.74 -8.23
N GLY A 80 -19.44 4.46 -7.10
CA GLY A 80 -20.55 4.37 -6.16
C GLY A 80 -20.70 3.04 -5.40
N HIS A 81 -19.67 2.17 -5.41
CA HIS A 81 -19.68 0.88 -4.73
C HIS A 81 -18.47 0.75 -3.80
N GLY A 82 -18.64 0.04 -2.68
CA GLY A 82 -17.54 -0.31 -1.79
C GLY A 82 -16.62 -1.35 -2.42
N VAL A 83 -15.33 -1.22 -2.15
CA VAL A 83 -14.29 -2.14 -2.63
C VAL A 83 -13.57 -2.75 -1.44
N TYR A 84 -13.35 -4.05 -1.50
CA TYR A 84 -12.68 -4.82 -0.45
C TYR A 84 -11.48 -5.55 -1.04
N LEU A 85 -10.32 -5.37 -0.43
CA LEU A 85 -9.07 -5.98 -0.85
C LEU A 85 -8.77 -7.19 0.03
N ARG A 86 -8.03 -8.16 -0.51
CA ARG A 86 -7.58 -9.31 0.27
C ARG A 86 -6.22 -9.02 0.89
N LEU A 87 -6.22 -8.65 2.17
CA LEU A 87 -5.03 -8.51 2.98
C LEU A 87 -4.52 -9.90 3.36
N GLN A 88 -3.44 -10.35 2.73
CA GLN A 88 -2.90 -11.70 2.84
C GLN A 88 -1.67 -11.73 3.72
N SER A 89 -1.59 -12.72 4.61
CA SER A 89 -0.41 -13.00 5.41
C SER A 89 0.30 -14.28 4.98
N PHE A 90 1.63 -14.30 5.21
CA PHE A 90 2.49 -15.46 4.99
C PHE A 90 3.39 -15.66 6.20
N GLY A 91 3.65 -16.91 6.54
CA GLY A 91 4.63 -17.22 7.58
C GLY A 91 6.07 -17.03 7.09
N ARG A 92 7.02 -17.10 8.02
CA ARG A 92 8.46 -17.11 7.74
C ARG A 92 8.90 -18.20 6.77
N ASP A 93 8.18 -19.33 6.74
CA ASP A 93 8.38 -20.43 5.80
C ASP A 93 7.94 -20.11 4.37
N GLY A 94 7.37 -18.91 4.13
CA GLY A 94 6.85 -18.46 2.85
C GLY A 94 5.48 -19.02 2.49
N LEU A 95 4.84 -19.81 3.36
CA LEU A 95 3.54 -20.38 3.09
C LEU A 95 2.40 -19.41 3.47
N PRO A 96 1.30 -19.37 2.70
CA PRO A 96 0.17 -18.52 2.99
C PRO A 96 -0.49 -18.91 4.33
N ARG A 97 -0.95 -17.91 5.05
CA ARG A 97 -1.72 -18.03 6.29
C ARG A 97 -3.11 -17.42 6.07
N ALA A 98 -3.55 -16.60 6.98
CA ALA A 98 -4.86 -15.98 6.92
C ALA A 98 -4.95 -14.86 5.88
N SER A 99 -6.14 -14.69 5.31
CA SER A 99 -6.53 -13.56 4.48
C SER A 99 -7.69 -12.81 5.14
N TYR A 100 -7.72 -11.49 5.02
CA TYR A 100 -8.75 -10.64 5.63
C TYR A 100 -9.32 -9.66 4.60
N ALA A 101 -10.56 -9.25 4.76
CA ALA A 101 -11.16 -8.24 3.92
C ALA A 101 -10.79 -6.83 4.40
N TYR A 102 -9.95 -6.13 3.66
CA TYR A 102 -9.60 -4.74 3.91
C TYR A 102 -10.55 -3.81 3.15
N PRO A 103 -11.33 -2.94 3.84
CA PRO A 103 -12.22 -2.01 3.16
C PRO A 103 -11.42 -0.83 2.61
N LEU A 104 -11.28 -0.73 1.29
CA LEU A 104 -10.67 0.41 0.62
C LEU A 104 -11.60 1.62 0.70
N ASP A 105 -11.06 2.81 0.89
CA ASP A 105 -11.85 4.04 0.86
C ASP A 105 -12.49 4.27 -0.52
N MET A 106 -13.44 5.18 -0.56
CA MET A 106 -13.95 5.71 -1.81
C MET A 106 -13.02 6.81 -2.33
N PRO A 107 -12.80 6.90 -3.64
CA PRO A 107 -12.11 8.03 -4.24
C PRO A 107 -12.77 9.36 -3.87
N VAL A 108 -11.94 10.39 -3.66
CA VAL A 108 -12.41 11.76 -3.34
C VAL A 108 -12.53 12.63 -4.60
N SER A 109 -11.82 12.25 -5.68
CA SER A 109 -11.94 12.94 -6.96
C SER A 109 -13.31 12.67 -7.60
N GLU A 110 -13.89 13.68 -8.23
CA GLU A 110 -15.18 13.53 -8.94
C GLU A 110 -15.02 12.79 -10.27
N ALA A 111 -13.85 12.92 -10.90
CA ALA A 111 -13.55 12.27 -12.19
C ALA A 111 -12.06 11.89 -12.27
N LYS A 112 -11.75 10.90 -13.10
CA LYS A 112 -10.38 10.55 -13.48
C LYS A 112 -9.78 11.66 -14.33
N GLY A 113 -8.54 12.05 -14.03
CA GLY A 113 -7.74 12.88 -14.90
C GLY A 113 -7.01 12.08 -16.00
N GLU A 114 -6.10 12.75 -16.72
CA GLU A 114 -5.21 12.11 -17.71
C GLU A 114 -4.36 11.00 -17.08
N GLN A 115 -3.94 11.21 -15.84
CA GLN A 115 -3.28 10.21 -15.01
C GLN A 115 -4.08 10.03 -13.73
N TYR A 116 -4.41 8.80 -13.43
CA TYR A 116 -5.17 8.45 -12.24
C TYR A 116 -4.71 7.11 -11.68
N ALA A 117 -4.44 7.07 -10.38
CA ALA A 117 -4.17 5.84 -9.65
C ALA A 117 -4.78 5.94 -8.25
N PHE A 118 -5.39 4.85 -7.79
CA PHE A 118 -6.04 4.78 -6.49
C PHE A 118 -5.94 3.38 -5.91
N GLY A 119 -5.47 3.30 -4.68
CA GLY A 119 -5.41 2.05 -3.95
C GLY A 119 -4.44 2.06 -2.78
N VAL A 120 -4.11 0.86 -2.30
CA VAL A 120 -3.13 0.63 -1.23
C VAL A 120 -1.74 0.53 -1.83
N VAL A 121 -0.81 1.35 -1.33
CA VAL A 121 0.57 1.44 -1.84
C VAL A 121 1.63 1.02 -0.81
N ALA A 122 1.30 0.96 0.48
CA ALA A 122 2.24 0.48 1.49
C ALA A 122 1.54 -0.14 2.69
N ILE A 123 2.23 -1.10 3.33
CA ILE A 123 1.87 -1.68 4.62
C ILE A 123 3.10 -1.57 5.52
N TRP A 124 2.88 -1.10 6.75
CA TRP A 124 3.91 -1.07 7.77
C TRP A 124 3.41 -1.73 9.07
N PRO A 125 3.95 -2.89 9.47
CA PRO A 125 3.62 -3.52 10.73
C PRO A 125 4.00 -2.65 11.94
N GLN A 126 3.12 -2.65 12.93
CA GLN A 126 3.30 -1.98 14.21
C GLN A 126 3.28 -3.02 15.34
N GLU A 127 3.79 -2.65 16.51
CA GLU A 127 3.75 -3.50 17.70
C GLU A 127 2.34 -4.00 18.02
N GLY A 128 2.23 -5.24 18.55
CA GLY A 128 0.95 -5.83 18.96
C GLY A 128 0.05 -6.26 17.79
N GLY A 129 0.62 -6.67 16.66
CA GLY A 129 -0.12 -7.22 15.53
C GLY A 129 -0.98 -6.21 14.77
N ARG A 130 -0.69 -4.92 14.95
CA ARG A 130 -1.33 -3.83 14.21
C ARG A 130 -0.61 -3.57 12.89
N LEU A 131 -1.34 -3.12 11.89
CA LEU A 131 -0.78 -2.72 10.60
C LEU A 131 -1.21 -1.29 10.27
N TRP A 132 -0.26 -0.49 9.83
CA TRP A 132 -0.57 0.74 9.13
C TRP A 132 -0.66 0.46 7.65
N VAL A 133 -1.76 0.83 7.05
CA VAL A 133 -2.05 0.66 5.62
C VAL A 133 -2.18 2.04 5.00
N MET A 134 -1.36 2.30 3.98
CA MET A 134 -1.34 3.58 3.29
C MET A 134 -2.10 3.49 1.97
N GLU A 135 -3.16 4.27 1.87
CA GLU A 135 -3.96 4.47 0.67
C GLU A 135 -3.53 5.76 -0.04
N ARG A 136 -3.45 5.70 -1.35
CA ARG A 136 -3.08 6.82 -2.21
C ARG A 136 -4.18 7.07 -3.24
N GLU A 137 -4.54 8.35 -3.45
CA GLU A 137 -5.27 8.79 -4.62
C GLU A 137 -4.44 9.85 -5.36
N PHE A 138 -3.92 9.48 -6.53
CA PHE A 138 -3.18 10.34 -7.43
C PHE A 138 -4.06 10.72 -8.61
N ASN A 139 -4.23 12.03 -8.85
CA ASN A 139 -5.07 12.51 -9.94
C ASN A 139 -4.43 13.74 -10.61
N VAL A 140 -4.14 13.60 -11.91
CA VAL A 140 -3.62 14.68 -12.76
C VAL A 140 -4.66 14.98 -13.85
N PRO A 141 -5.54 15.98 -13.65
CA PRO A 141 -6.49 16.39 -14.66
C PRO A 141 -5.81 17.09 -15.84
N GLU A 142 -6.52 17.30 -16.95
CA GLU A 142 -6.03 18.06 -18.12
C GLU A 142 -5.40 19.40 -17.72
N ARG A 143 -6.03 20.12 -16.81
CA ARG A 143 -5.44 21.30 -16.19
C ARG A 143 -4.48 20.89 -15.09
N ARG A 144 -3.25 20.53 -15.45
CA ARG A 144 -2.19 19.99 -14.57
C ARG A 144 -1.94 20.77 -13.28
N LEU A 145 -2.23 22.08 -13.24
CA LEU A 145 -2.16 22.88 -12.01
C LEU A 145 -3.14 22.41 -10.91
N LYS A 146 -4.15 21.62 -11.27
CA LYS A 146 -5.06 20.98 -10.31
C LYS A 146 -4.60 19.57 -9.89
N ALA A 147 -3.43 19.12 -10.36
CA ALA A 147 -2.89 17.82 -9.97
C ALA A 147 -2.71 17.71 -8.45
N ARG A 148 -3.13 16.58 -7.92
CA ARG A 148 -3.15 16.31 -6.48
C ARG A 148 -2.84 14.84 -6.20
N THR A 149 -2.12 14.62 -5.10
CA THR A 149 -2.09 13.33 -4.43
C THR A 149 -2.69 13.47 -3.05
N LEU A 150 -3.63 12.61 -2.71
CA LEU A 150 -4.19 12.46 -1.36
C LEU A 150 -3.64 11.17 -0.76
N MET A 151 -3.05 11.29 0.41
CA MET A 151 -2.52 10.15 1.19
C MET A 151 -3.36 9.98 2.44
N LYS A 152 -3.74 8.76 2.76
CA LYS A 152 -4.41 8.38 4.00
C LYS A 152 -3.69 7.17 4.60
N ILE A 153 -3.46 7.20 5.88
CA ILE A 153 -2.88 6.08 6.63
C ILE A 153 -3.92 5.62 7.63
N TYR A 154 -4.24 4.34 7.59
CA TYR A 154 -5.17 3.68 8.49
C TYR A 154 -4.47 2.62 9.33
N GLU A 155 -4.91 2.45 10.55
CA GLU A 155 -4.55 1.32 11.38
C GLU A 155 -5.62 0.25 11.29
N VAL A 156 -5.19 -1.00 11.12
CA VAL A 156 -6.04 -2.20 11.23
C VAL A 156 -5.39 -3.23 12.14
N VAL A 157 -6.23 -4.06 12.75
CA VAL A 157 -5.80 -5.17 13.60
C VAL A 157 -6.36 -6.46 13.00
N PRO A 158 -5.64 -7.16 12.12
CA PRO A 158 -6.17 -8.34 11.43
C PRO A 158 -6.68 -9.41 12.40
N GLY A 159 -5.96 -9.65 13.50
CA GLY A 159 -6.34 -10.62 14.53
C GLY A 159 -7.65 -10.32 15.27
N SER A 160 -8.21 -9.11 15.14
CA SER A 160 -9.52 -8.75 15.69
C SER A 160 -10.67 -9.06 14.73
N GLY A 161 -10.38 -9.37 13.47
CA GLY A 161 -11.35 -9.69 12.44
C GLY A 161 -11.50 -11.19 12.22
N THR A 162 -12.47 -11.53 11.38
CA THR A 162 -12.66 -12.92 10.93
C THR A 162 -11.87 -13.14 9.64
N ALA A 163 -11.04 -14.18 9.61
CA ALA A 163 -10.32 -14.56 8.41
C ALA A 163 -11.30 -15.01 7.30
N LEU A 164 -10.98 -14.64 6.07
CA LEU A 164 -11.73 -15.08 4.90
C LEU A 164 -11.57 -16.58 4.70
N PRO A 165 -12.63 -17.30 4.29
CA PRO A 165 -12.48 -18.67 3.81
C PRO A 165 -11.60 -18.71 2.54
N GLU A 166 -11.10 -19.87 2.17
CA GLU A 166 -10.19 -20.03 1.01
C GLU A 166 -10.76 -19.45 -0.29
N LYS A 167 -12.06 -19.59 -0.50
CA LYS A 167 -12.79 -19.08 -1.68
C LYS A 167 -14.04 -18.33 -1.24
N PRO A 168 -13.90 -17.12 -0.71
CA PRO A 168 -15.06 -16.35 -0.29
C PRO A 168 -15.86 -15.90 -1.52
N PRO A 169 -17.18 -16.01 -1.51
CA PRO A 169 -18.01 -15.27 -2.47
C PRO A 169 -17.73 -13.76 -2.35
N SER A 170 -17.66 -13.06 -3.47
CA SER A 170 -17.34 -11.62 -3.49
C SER A 170 -18.33 -10.78 -2.69
N GLU A 171 -19.60 -11.15 -2.69
CA GLU A 171 -20.68 -10.50 -1.94
C GLU A 171 -20.51 -10.61 -0.41
N TRP A 172 -19.69 -11.54 0.09
CA TRP A 172 -19.44 -11.72 1.52
C TRP A 172 -18.32 -10.84 2.05
N LEU A 173 -17.48 -10.29 1.19
CA LEU A 173 -16.31 -9.50 1.62
C LEU A 173 -16.70 -8.35 2.55
N SER A 174 -17.82 -7.70 2.33
CA SER A 174 -18.31 -6.60 3.18
C SER A 174 -18.63 -7.05 4.60
N SER A 175 -19.14 -8.27 4.79
CA SER A 175 -19.46 -8.81 6.13
C SER A 175 -18.23 -9.24 6.92
N TYR A 176 -17.10 -9.46 6.24
CA TYR A 176 -15.80 -9.79 6.84
C TYR A 176 -14.89 -8.57 6.97
N ALA A 177 -15.36 -7.38 6.60
CA ALA A 177 -14.53 -6.19 6.54
C ALA A 177 -13.89 -5.86 7.89
N LEU A 178 -12.58 -5.68 7.88
CA LEU A 178 -11.84 -5.21 9.04
C LEU A 178 -12.31 -3.79 9.41
N LYS A 179 -12.34 -3.50 10.70
CA LYS A 179 -12.37 -2.11 11.16
C LYS A 179 -11.04 -1.46 10.84
N LYS A 180 -11.08 -0.24 10.31
CA LYS A 180 -9.90 0.60 10.14
C LYS A 180 -10.08 1.93 10.85
N GLU A 181 -9.02 2.39 11.52
CA GLU A 181 -9.00 3.65 12.25
C GLU A 181 -8.05 4.65 11.57
N PRO A 182 -8.44 5.90 11.36
CA PRO A 182 -7.59 6.89 10.70
C PRO A 182 -6.40 7.27 11.59
N VAL A 183 -5.20 7.18 11.05
CA VAL A 183 -3.95 7.62 11.71
C VAL A 183 -3.51 8.98 11.21
N ALA A 184 -3.48 9.18 9.89
CA ALA A 184 -3.06 10.42 9.27
C ALA A 184 -3.68 10.60 7.88
N ALA A 185 -3.87 11.84 7.48
CA ALA A 185 -4.22 12.18 6.12
C ALA A 185 -3.53 13.50 5.72
N PHE A 186 -3.03 13.56 4.49
CA PHE A 186 -2.47 14.78 3.94
C PHE A 186 -2.56 14.78 2.41
N SER A 187 -2.38 15.93 1.79
CA SER A 187 -2.33 16.02 0.33
C SER A 187 -1.14 16.82 -0.14
N THR A 188 -0.65 16.47 -1.33
CA THR A 188 0.31 17.25 -2.09
C THR A 188 -0.34 17.76 -3.37
N ARG A 189 0.12 18.89 -3.88
CA ARG A 189 -0.53 19.54 -5.02
C ARG A 189 0.50 20.18 -5.94
N MET A 190 0.17 20.22 -7.21
CA MET A 190 0.90 21.08 -8.14
C MET A 190 0.68 22.54 -7.78
N ARG A 191 1.77 23.29 -7.65
CA ARG A 191 1.76 24.73 -7.39
C ARG A 191 2.83 25.41 -8.23
N LEU A 192 2.55 26.61 -8.74
CA LEU A 192 3.55 27.39 -9.50
C LEU A 192 4.70 27.85 -8.62
N VAL A 193 4.38 28.23 -7.37
CA VAL A 193 5.39 28.59 -6.37
C VAL A 193 5.46 27.46 -5.34
N ARG A 194 6.67 26.90 -5.13
CA ARG A 194 6.93 25.76 -4.24
C ARG A 194 6.10 24.52 -4.62
N PRO A 195 6.34 23.94 -5.80
CA PRO A 195 5.68 22.69 -6.19
C PRO A 195 6.02 21.60 -5.18
N ASN A 196 5.00 20.91 -4.69
CA ASN A 196 5.15 19.84 -3.71
C ASN A 196 4.35 18.60 -4.10
N LEU A 197 3.96 18.47 -5.37
CA LEU A 197 3.31 17.27 -5.86
C LEU A 197 4.28 16.09 -5.74
N ALA A 198 3.86 15.08 -5.01
CA ALA A 198 4.62 13.86 -4.77
C ALA A 198 3.66 12.67 -4.73
N ASN A 199 4.05 11.60 -5.39
CA ASN A 199 3.34 10.32 -5.41
C ASN A 199 4.01 9.38 -4.40
N TYR A 200 3.60 9.44 -3.12
CA TYR A 200 4.19 8.59 -2.08
C TYR A 200 3.69 7.16 -2.19
N GLU A 201 4.63 6.22 -2.26
CA GLU A 201 4.36 4.79 -2.41
C GLU A 201 5.11 3.93 -1.39
N GLY A 202 6.09 4.48 -0.69
CA GLY A 202 6.83 3.79 0.36
C GLY A 202 6.59 4.37 1.75
N LEU A 203 6.53 3.49 2.76
CA LEU A 203 6.39 3.85 4.17
C LEU A 203 7.30 2.93 5.00
N CYS A 204 8.15 3.53 5.85
CA CYS A 204 8.93 2.79 6.83
C CYS A 204 9.17 3.61 8.10
N GLU A 205 9.55 2.93 9.18
CA GLU A 205 10.02 3.61 10.39
C GLU A 205 11.42 4.18 10.18
N GLY A 206 11.62 5.41 10.63
CA GLY A 206 12.92 6.07 10.67
C GLY A 206 13.55 6.01 12.06
N SER A 207 14.72 6.65 12.22
CA SER A 207 15.39 6.75 13.50
C SER A 207 14.54 7.52 14.52
N ARG A 208 14.58 7.12 15.79
CA ARG A 208 13.97 7.89 16.88
C ARG A 208 14.73 9.21 17.06
N LEU A 209 13.97 10.26 17.38
CA LEU A 209 14.55 11.55 17.73
C LEU A 209 15.21 11.49 19.14
N ALA A 210 16.07 12.46 19.42
CA ALA A 210 16.74 12.55 20.72
C ALA A 210 15.77 12.68 21.90
N ASP A 211 14.56 13.19 21.68
CA ASP A 211 13.48 13.30 22.66
C ASP A 211 12.58 12.04 22.73
N GLY A 212 12.99 10.93 22.10
CA GLY A 212 12.32 9.64 22.12
C GLY A 212 11.17 9.49 21.11
N ARG A 213 10.78 10.55 20.40
CA ARG A 213 9.69 10.47 19.40
C ARG A 213 10.05 9.56 18.26
N ARG A 214 9.06 8.79 17.81
CA ARG A 214 9.19 7.95 16.61
C ARG A 214 9.09 8.81 15.35
N THR A 215 9.80 8.41 14.32
CA THR A 215 9.67 9.02 12.99
C THR A 215 9.27 7.97 11.97
N TRP A 216 8.59 8.41 10.93
CA TRP A 216 8.28 7.60 9.75
C TRP A 216 8.74 8.34 8.51
N LEU A 217 9.26 7.57 7.57
CA LEU A 217 9.71 8.06 6.28
C LEU A 217 8.72 7.62 5.22
N LEU A 218 8.23 8.57 4.43
CA LEU A 218 7.47 8.30 3.22
C LEU A 218 8.35 8.63 2.03
N VAL A 219 8.43 7.71 1.08
CA VAL A 219 9.22 7.86 -0.15
C VAL A 219 8.27 7.94 -1.33
N SER A 220 8.48 8.93 -2.20
CA SER A 220 7.69 9.07 -3.42
C SER A 220 8.38 8.42 -4.61
N ASP A 221 7.58 7.95 -5.57
CA ASP A 221 8.02 7.62 -6.92
C ASP A 221 7.72 8.80 -7.87
N SER A 222 8.76 9.27 -8.55
CA SER A 222 8.65 10.32 -9.56
C SER A 222 8.14 9.82 -10.91
N GLN A 223 7.92 8.53 -11.07
CA GLN A 223 7.53 7.89 -12.34
C GLN A 223 8.49 8.25 -13.48
N GLY A 224 9.78 8.17 -13.23
CA GLY A 224 10.81 8.56 -14.17
C GLY A 224 10.86 10.07 -14.46
N GLY A 225 10.35 10.92 -13.54
CA GLY A 225 10.27 12.36 -13.74
C GLY A 225 9.09 12.78 -14.64
N TYR A 226 7.97 12.03 -14.55
CA TYR A 226 6.78 12.33 -15.32
C TYR A 226 6.37 13.81 -15.28
N GLY A 227 6.12 14.39 -16.44
CA GLY A 227 5.71 15.78 -16.59
C GLY A 227 6.63 16.58 -17.53
N ASN A 228 6.65 17.90 -17.36
CA ASN A 228 7.48 18.81 -18.12
C ASN A 228 8.35 19.68 -17.18
N ARG A 229 9.21 20.53 -17.77
CA ARG A 229 10.15 21.38 -16.99
C ARG A 229 9.50 22.22 -15.88
N LEU A 230 8.23 22.61 -16.03
CA LEU A 230 7.52 23.46 -15.08
C LEU A 230 6.67 22.65 -14.09
N CYS A 231 6.13 21.51 -14.52
CA CYS A 231 5.20 20.68 -13.77
C CYS A 231 5.60 19.21 -13.90
N HIS A 232 6.51 18.73 -13.07
CA HIS A 232 6.95 17.32 -13.06
C HIS A 232 6.94 16.75 -11.65
N LEU A 233 6.74 15.44 -11.57
CA LEU A 233 6.93 14.69 -10.33
C LEU A 233 8.41 14.68 -9.96
N ARG A 234 8.69 14.75 -8.68
CA ARG A 234 10.04 14.65 -8.12
C ARG A 234 10.05 13.59 -7.04
N ASP A 235 11.21 13.03 -6.82
CA ASP A 235 11.45 12.16 -5.69
C ASP A 235 11.55 12.99 -4.41
N TRP A 236 10.73 12.64 -3.45
CA TRP A 236 10.66 13.28 -2.14
C TRP A 236 10.77 12.25 -1.04
N ILE A 237 11.44 12.62 0.02
CA ILE A 237 11.36 11.93 1.29
C ILE A 237 10.64 12.85 2.26
N ARG A 238 9.52 12.37 2.82
CA ARG A 238 8.78 13.08 3.87
C ARG A 238 9.03 12.40 5.21
N VAL A 239 9.45 13.19 6.19
CA VAL A 239 9.58 12.73 7.57
C VAL A 239 8.33 13.14 8.34
N CYS A 240 7.65 12.15 8.91
CA CYS A 240 6.55 12.35 9.85
C CYS A 240 7.04 12.02 11.26
N VAL A 241 6.59 12.77 12.26
CA VAL A 241 7.04 12.65 13.65
C VAL A 241 5.82 12.43 14.55
N SER A 242 5.92 11.46 15.48
CA SER A 242 4.86 11.25 16.46
C SER A 242 4.64 12.51 17.33
N PRO A 243 3.41 12.75 17.80
CA PRO A 243 3.17 13.79 18.81
C PRO A 243 4.07 13.60 20.03
N LYS A 244 4.37 14.67 20.73
CA LYS A 244 4.97 14.55 22.07
C LYS A 244 3.95 13.88 22.99
N VAL A 245 4.38 12.83 23.69
CA VAL A 245 3.61 12.29 24.80
C VAL A 245 3.60 13.38 25.88
N LYS A 246 2.43 13.83 26.29
CA LYS A 246 2.27 14.81 27.37
C LYS A 246 2.54 14.15 28.70
#